data_fa149c5afd4fcdf821d7ff889475eba6
#
_entry.id   fa149c5afd4fcdf821d7ff889475eba6
#
_cell.length_a   1.000
_cell.length_b   1.000
_cell.length_c   1.000
_cell.angle_alpha   90.00
_cell.angle_beta   90.00
_cell.angle_gamma   90.00
#
_symmetry.space_group_name_H-M   'P 1'
#
loop_
_entity.id
_entity.type
_entity.pdbx_description
1 polymer ?
#
loop_
_entity_poly.entity_id
_entity_poly.type
_entity_poly.pdbx_seq_one_letter_code
_entity_poly.pdbx_strand_id
1 'polypeptide(L)'
;MPHGASRYGGAYRQADGIIAGLDVFARTFELLDSQSSVLFDVADGDEVHAGDHVGQVRGDARVLLSGERVALNYLQRMSGIATYTHQMAAALEGTKTVLVDTRKTTPGMRVFEKAAVEIGGGSNHRYNLSTAVMLKDNHIDAAGGVTRAIEMARAHASFTTTVEIECENLDMVREAVEAGATSSCSTT
;
A
#
# COMPACT_ATOMS: atom_id res chain seq x y z
N MET A 1 -26.53 -8.40 27.36
CA MET A 1 -27.06 -7.05 27.07
C MET A 1 -28.39 -7.20 26.35
N PRO A 2 -29.40 -6.33 26.59
CA PRO A 2 -30.69 -6.40 25.89
C PRO A 2 -30.50 -6.19 24.38
N HIS A 3 -31.28 -6.91 23.57
CA HIS A 3 -31.33 -6.74 22.13
C HIS A 3 -31.92 -5.34 21.78
N GLY A 4 -31.31 -4.64 20.81
CA GLY A 4 -31.88 -3.43 20.22
C GLY A 4 -31.43 -2.09 20.82
N ALA A 5 -30.44 -2.06 21.72
CA ALA A 5 -29.89 -0.80 22.20
C ALA A 5 -28.91 -0.21 21.14
N SER A 6 -29.40 0.70 20.33
CA SER A 6 -28.54 1.51 19.44
C SER A 6 -27.60 2.38 20.27
N ARG A 7 -26.31 2.36 19.98
CA ARG A 7 -25.28 3.19 20.64
C ARG A 7 -24.40 3.89 19.60
N TYR A 8 -23.76 4.97 20.08
CA TYR A 8 -22.76 5.70 19.32
C TYR A 8 -21.38 5.46 19.94
N GLY A 9 -20.38 5.20 19.13
CA GLY A 9 -18.97 5.18 19.50
C GLY A 9 -18.23 6.25 18.69
N GLY A 10 -17.54 7.18 19.37
CA GLY A 10 -16.66 8.16 18.73
C GLY A 10 -15.28 7.57 18.51
N ALA A 11 -14.69 7.82 17.33
CA ALA A 11 -13.31 7.49 17.03
C ALA A 11 -12.45 8.75 17.11
N TYR A 12 -11.41 8.70 17.95
CA TYR A 12 -10.49 9.81 18.17
C TYR A 12 -9.07 9.40 17.83
N ARG A 13 -8.31 10.30 17.22
CA ARG A 13 -6.90 10.09 16.92
C ARG A 13 -6.06 10.15 18.20
N GLN A 14 -5.07 9.25 18.32
CA GLN A 14 -4.18 9.22 19.50
C GLN A 14 -2.80 9.86 19.24
N ALA A 15 -2.43 10.09 17.97
CA ALA A 15 -1.17 10.69 17.55
C ALA A 15 -1.34 11.42 16.23
N ASP A 16 -0.49 12.40 15.95
CA ASP A 16 -0.45 13.11 14.67
C ASP A 16 -0.09 12.18 13.51
N GLY A 17 -0.58 12.52 12.31
CA GLY A 17 -0.23 11.81 11.09
C GLY A 17 -1.34 11.77 10.05
N ILE A 18 -1.14 10.97 9.02
CA ILE A 18 -2.08 10.79 7.92
C ILE A 18 -3.07 9.69 8.27
N ILE A 19 -4.36 9.98 8.11
CA ILE A 19 -5.41 8.97 8.29
C ILE A 19 -5.50 8.10 7.03
N ALA A 20 -5.66 6.78 7.18
CA ALA A 20 -5.85 5.86 6.06
C ALA A 20 -6.60 4.60 6.47
N GLY A 21 -7.54 4.16 5.63
CA GLY A 21 -8.30 2.92 5.81
C GLY A 21 -9.71 3.14 6.38
N LEU A 22 -10.30 4.30 6.16
CA LEU A 22 -11.65 4.62 6.61
C LEU A 22 -12.70 3.66 6.04
N ASP A 23 -12.59 3.32 4.75
CA ASP A 23 -13.48 2.35 4.09
C ASP A 23 -13.36 0.95 4.71
N VAL A 24 -12.16 0.52 5.06
CA VAL A 24 -11.91 -0.78 5.71
C VAL A 24 -12.50 -0.78 7.12
N PHE A 25 -12.36 0.33 7.84
CA PHE A 25 -12.98 0.53 9.14
C PHE A 25 -14.52 0.40 9.05
N ALA A 26 -15.15 1.13 8.14
CA ALA A 26 -16.60 1.10 7.93
C ALA A 26 -17.07 -0.30 7.51
N ARG A 27 -16.36 -0.93 6.57
CA ARG A 27 -16.69 -2.27 6.06
C ARG A 27 -16.67 -3.34 7.15
N THR A 28 -15.84 -3.19 8.17
CA THR A 28 -15.81 -4.12 9.30
C THR A 28 -17.16 -4.19 10.02
N PHE A 29 -17.80 -3.04 10.26
CA PHE A 29 -19.11 -3.00 10.92
C PHE A 29 -20.23 -3.43 9.99
N GLU A 30 -20.19 -3.02 8.73
CA GLU A 30 -21.17 -3.42 7.72
C GLU A 30 -21.24 -4.94 7.52
N LEU A 31 -20.07 -5.61 7.56
CA LEU A 31 -20.01 -7.09 7.47
C LEU A 31 -20.61 -7.79 8.68
N LEU A 32 -20.62 -7.15 9.85
CA LEU A 32 -21.22 -7.69 11.07
C LEU A 32 -22.72 -7.43 11.13
N ASP A 33 -23.15 -6.26 10.66
CA ASP A 33 -24.55 -5.86 10.62
C ASP A 33 -24.74 -4.75 9.58
N SER A 34 -25.50 -5.03 8.52
CA SER A 34 -25.81 -4.08 7.44
C SER A 34 -26.63 -2.86 7.88
N GLN A 35 -27.16 -2.86 9.10
CA GLN A 35 -27.84 -1.70 9.69
C GLN A 35 -26.89 -0.76 10.44
N SER A 36 -25.62 -1.17 10.60
CA SER A 36 -24.60 -0.29 11.15
C SER A 36 -24.26 0.82 10.17
N SER A 37 -23.95 2.00 10.66
CA SER A 37 -23.52 3.13 9.85
C SER A 37 -22.29 3.82 10.47
N VAL A 38 -21.39 4.27 9.62
CA VAL A 38 -20.21 5.03 10.00
C VAL A 38 -20.26 6.39 9.30
N LEU A 39 -20.00 7.45 10.03
CA LEU A 39 -19.86 8.81 9.51
C LEU A 39 -18.46 9.30 9.88
N PHE A 40 -17.71 9.75 8.90
CA PHE A 40 -16.38 10.33 9.09
C PHE A 40 -16.42 11.84 8.92
N ASP A 41 -15.64 12.55 9.74
CA ASP A 41 -15.44 14.00 9.63
C ASP A 41 -14.16 14.33 8.83
N VAL A 42 -13.42 13.31 8.42
CA VAL A 42 -12.16 13.36 7.68
C VAL A 42 -12.18 12.39 6.52
N ALA A 43 -11.27 12.55 5.57
CA ALA A 43 -11.04 11.66 4.43
C ALA A 43 -9.70 10.95 4.53
N ASP A 44 -9.55 9.81 3.85
CA ASP A 44 -8.24 9.16 3.69
C ASP A 44 -7.26 10.13 3.02
N GLY A 45 -6.08 10.29 3.62
CA GLY A 45 -5.05 11.24 3.20
C GLY A 45 -5.02 12.55 3.98
N ASP A 46 -6.04 12.84 4.78
CA ASP A 46 -6.03 14.03 5.63
C ASP A 46 -4.98 13.91 6.75
N GLU A 47 -4.33 15.03 7.04
CA GLU A 47 -3.49 15.17 8.23
C GLU A 47 -4.39 15.39 9.45
N VAL A 48 -4.18 14.59 10.49
CA VAL A 48 -4.96 14.64 11.73
C VAL A 48 -4.03 14.69 12.95
N HIS A 49 -4.49 15.35 14.01
CA HIS A 49 -3.73 15.55 15.25
C HIS A 49 -4.28 14.73 16.41
N ALA A 50 -3.47 14.56 17.43
CA ALA A 50 -3.91 13.87 18.65
C ALA A 50 -5.10 14.58 19.29
N GLY A 51 -6.19 13.84 19.51
CA GLY A 51 -7.44 14.37 20.06
C GLY A 51 -8.49 14.73 19.01
N ASP A 52 -8.14 14.76 17.72
CA ASP A 52 -9.10 15.04 16.66
C ASP A 52 -10.17 13.94 16.60
N HIS A 53 -11.41 14.37 16.42
CA HIS A 53 -12.53 13.49 16.17
C HIS A 53 -12.52 13.05 14.71
N VAL A 54 -12.34 11.75 14.48
CA VAL A 54 -12.24 11.17 13.14
C VAL A 54 -13.62 10.80 12.58
N GLY A 55 -14.53 10.42 13.45
CA GLY A 55 -15.87 10.03 13.06
C GLY A 55 -16.61 9.25 14.14
N GLN A 56 -17.80 8.78 13.80
CA GLN A 56 -18.68 8.05 14.71
C GLN A 56 -19.30 6.81 14.04
N VAL A 57 -19.50 5.78 14.86
CA VAL A 57 -20.18 4.54 14.46
C VAL A 57 -21.49 4.42 15.21
N ARG A 58 -22.55 4.04 14.49
CA ARG A 58 -23.88 3.76 15.05
C ARG A 58 -24.29 2.33 14.73
N GLY A 59 -24.76 1.58 15.71
CA GLY A 59 -25.22 0.20 15.52
C GLY A 59 -25.64 -0.46 16.82
N ASP A 60 -25.95 -1.75 16.76
CA ASP A 60 -26.18 -2.57 17.96
C ASP A 60 -24.93 -2.63 18.82
N ALA A 61 -25.08 -2.51 20.13
CA ALA A 61 -23.95 -2.48 21.06
C ALA A 61 -23.04 -3.71 20.99
N ARG A 62 -23.57 -4.88 20.67
CA ARG A 62 -22.77 -6.12 20.52
C ARG A 62 -21.93 -6.07 19.25
N VAL A 63 -22.50 -5.55 18.14
CA VAL A 63 -21.80 -5.35 16.88
C VAL A 63 -20.65 -4.38 17.07
N LEU A 64 -20.90 -3.23 17.71
CA LEU A 64 -19.87 -2.24 17.99
C LEU A 64 -18.72 -2.84 18.82
N LEU A 65 -19.02 -3.53 19.90
CA LEU A 65 -18.01 -4.17 20.76
C LEU A 65 -17.25 -5.29 20.06
N SER A 66 -17.91 -6.02 19.14
CA SER A 66 -17.28 -7.13 18.41
C SER A 66 -16.37 -6.66 17.27
N GLY A 67 -16.76 -5.57 16.60
CA GLY A 67 -16.04 -5.05 15.43
C GLY A 67 -14.91 -4.08 15.77
N GLU A 68 -15.02 -3.37 16.89
CA GLU A 68 -14.12 -2.26 17.27
C GLU A 68 -12.63 -2.61 17.12
N ARG A 69 -12.19 -3.71 17.71
CA ARG A 69 -10.76 -4.06 17.72
C ARG A 69 -10.22 -4.34 16.33
N VAL A 70 -10.99 -5.04 15.50
CA VAL A 70 -10.59 -5.35 14.11
C VAL A 70 -10.55 -4.06 13.29
N ALA A 71 -11.60 -3.25 13.34
CA ALA A 71 -11.69 -1.98 12.64
C ALA A 71 -10.53 -1.05 12.99
N LEU A 72 -10.25 -0.88 14.29
CA LEU A 72 -9.15 -0.04 14.77
C LEU A 72 -7.77 -0.60 14.39
N ASN A 73 -7.58 -1.91 14.39
CA ASN A 73 -6.29 -2.50 14.01
C ASN A 73 -5.95 -2.18 12.55
N TYR A 74 -6.92 -2.29 11.62
CA TYR A 74 -6.70 -1.91 10.22
C TYR A 74 -6.45 -0.41 10.09
N LEU A 75 -7.30 0.41 10.69
CA LEU A 75 -7.17 1.87 10.63
C LEU A 75 -5.80 2.35 11.16
N GLN A 76 -5.36 1.83 12.30
CA GLN A 76 -4.08 2.15 12.90
C GLN A 76 -2.91 1.68 12.04
N ARG A 77 -2.98 0.46 11.50
CA ARG A 77 -1.94 -0.09 10.62
C ARG A 77 -1.79 0.74 9.36
N MET A 78 -2.89 0.99 8.66
CA MET A 78 -2.89 1.73 7.40
C MET A 78 -2.47 3.18 7.61
N SER A 79 -2.98 3.85 8.63
CA SER A 79 -2.57 5.23 8.97
C SER A 79 -1.10 5.31 9.36
N GLY A 80 -0.55 4.32 10.05
CA GLY A 80 0.88 4.27 10.36
C GLY A 80 1.75 4.18 9.11
N ILE A 81 1.37 3.34 8.13
CA ILE A 81 2.05 3.22 6.85
C ILE A 81 1.93 4.53 6.05
N ALA A 82 0.71 5.09 5.94
CA ALA A 82 0.48 6.34 5.23
C ALA A 82 1.30 7.50 5.83
N THR A 83 1.32 7.61 7.16
CA THR A 83 2.11 8.64 7.87
C THR A 83 3.61 8.51 7.57
N TYR A 84 4.16 7.30 7.67
CA TYR A 84 5.58 7.08 7.38
C TYR A 84 5.90 7.34 5.90
N THR A 85 5.04 6.90 4.99
CA THR A 85 5.17 7.18 3.56
C THR A 85 5.15 8.67 3.27
N HIS A 86 4.23 9.41 3.90
CA HIS A 86 4.12 10.85 3.76
C HIS A 86 5.42 11.57 4.17
N GLN A 87 5.99 11.20 5.31
CA GLN A 87 7.27 11.74 5.79
C GLN A 87 8.41 11.47 4.80
N MET A 88 8.46 10.26 4.23
CA MET A 88 9.49 9.91 3.24
C MET A 88 9.27 10.63 1.92
N ALA A 89 8.03 10.76 1.46
CA ALA A 89 7.68 11.47 0.23
C ALA A 89 8.01 12.97 0.34
N ALA A 90 7.71 13.60 1.47
CA ALA A 90 8.05 14.99 1.73
C ALA A 90 9.55 15.28 1.62
N ALA A 91 10.41 14.34 2.01
CA ALA A 91 11.86 14.47 1.86
C ALA A 91 12.33 14.46 0.39
N LEU A 92 11.49 14.03 -0.54
CA LEU A 92 11.77 13.98 -1.98
C LEU A 92 11.18 15.15 -2.76
N GLU A 93 10.48 16.07 -2.10
CA GLU A 93 9.87 17.25 -2.73
C GLU A 93 10.92 18.07 -3.50
N GLY A 94 10.52 18.57 -4.66
CA GLY A 94 11.39 19.32 -5.56
C GLY A 94 12.38 18.47 -6.37
N THR A 95 12.41 17.16 -6.17
CA THR A 95 13.19 16.21 -6.98
C THR A 95 12.32 15.54 -8.05
N LYS A 96 12.94 14.78 -8.97
CA LYS A 96 12.24 13.90 -9.92
C LYS A 96 12.05 12.47 -9.38
N THR A 97 12.47 12.24 -8.14
CA THR A 97 12.44 10.91 -7.52
C THR A 97 11.02 10.58 -7.06
N VAL A 98 10.58 9.36 -7.33
CA VAL A 98 9.29 8.85 -6.88
C VAL A 98 9.53 7.76 -5.83
N LEU A 99 8.87 7.90 -4.68
CA LEU A 99 8.86 6.87 -3.65
C LEU A 99 7.92 5.75 -4.06
N VAL A 100 8.41 4.51 -4.10
CA VAL A 100 7.61 3.34 -4.44
C VAL A 100 7.70 2.26 -3.36
N ASP A 101 6.64 1.48 -3.24
CA ASP A 101 6.60 0.32 -2.36
C ASP A 101 7.29 -0.92 -2.95
N THR A 102 7.18 -2.04 -2.26
CA THR A 102 7.67 -3.34 -2.72
C THR A 102 6.63 -4.45 -2.49
N ARG A 103 6.94 -5.68 -2.92
CA ARG A 103 6.15 -6.87 -2.58
C ARG A 103 6.48 -7.47 -1.20
N LYS A 104 7.38 -6.86 -0.44
CA LYS A 104 7.75 -7.29 0.92
C LYS A 104 6.69 -6.80 1.92
N THR A 105 5.49 -7.34 1.80
CA THR A 105 4.32 -6.98 2.61
C THR A 105 4.03 -8.06 3.66
N THR A 106 3.33 -7.68 4.71
CA THR A 106 2.80 -8.62 5.69
C THR A 106 1.88 -9.65 4.99
N PRO A 107 2.01 -10.95 5.26
CA PRO A 107 1.14 -11.96 4.67
C PRO A 107 -0.34 -11.61 4.81
N GLY A 108 -1.09 -11.69 3.69
CA GLY A 108 -2.51 -11.33 3.64
C GLY A 108 -2.84 -9.84 3.66
N MET A 109 -1.86 -8.95 3.90
CA MET A 109 -2.11 -7.51 4.09
C MET A 109 -1.77 -6.65 2.87
N ARG A 110 -1.30 -7.22 1.76
CA ARG A 110 -0.77 -6.45 0.62
C ARG A 110 -1.74 -5.43 0.05
N VAL A 111 -3.00 -5.76 -0.09
CA VAL A 111 -4.01 -4.83 -0.62
C VAL A 111 -4.13 -3.57 0.26
N PHE A 112 -4.12 -3.74 1.57
CA PHE A 112 -4.26 -2.66 2.53
C PHE A 112 -2.97 -1.84 2.66
N GLU A 113 -1.81 -2.52 2.73
CA GLU A 113 -0.51 -1.85 2.87
C GLU A 113 -0.16 -1.03 1.63
N LYS A 114 -0.43 -1.55 0.43
CA LYS A 114 -0.21 -0.81 -0.83
C LYS A 114 -1.17 0.38 -0.97
N ALA A 115 -2.45 0.23 -0.62
CA ALA A 115 -3.38 1.34 -0.59
C ALA A 115 -2.92 2.44 0.38
N ALA A 116 -2.43 2.06 1.57
CA ALA A 116 -1.91 3.01 2.54
C ALA A 116 -0.67 3.77 2.04
N VAL A 117 0.18 3.15 1.23
CA VAL A 117 1.33 3.84 0.58
C VAL A 117 0.84 4.90 -0.40
N GLU A 118 -0.16 4.63 -1.23
CA GLU A 118 -0.74 5.62 -2.15
C GLU A 118 -1.40 6.78 -1.40
N ILE A 119 -2.18 6.47 -0.36
CA ILE A 119 -2.80 7.48 0.50
C ILE A 119 -1.74 8.39 1.14
N GLY A 120 -0.60 7.85 1.52
CA GLY A 120 0.52 8.61 2.09
C GLY A 120 1.35 9.39 1.07
N GLY A 121 1.00 9.38 -0.24
CA GLY A 121 1.70 10.13 -1.30
C GLY A 121 2.84 9.37 -1.97
N GLY A 122 3.01 8.07 -1.70
CA GLY A 122 3.89 7.18 -2.46
C GLY A 122 3.21 6.63 -3.70
N SER A 123 3.90 5.78 -4.44
CA SER A 123 3.37 5.07 -5.60
C SER A 123 3.53 3.57 -5.43
N ASN A 124 2.66 2.80 -6.08
CA ASN A 124 2.76 1.35 -6.06
C ASN A 124 3.72 0.83 -7.13
N HIS A 125 4.65 -0.03 -6.72
CA HIS A 125 5.36 -0.92 -7.61
C HIS A 125 4.47 -2.12 -7.97
N ARG A 126 4.94 -3.04 -8.84
CA ARG A 126 4.15 -4.21 -9.27
C ARG A 126 3.46 -4.91 -8.10
N TYR A 127 2.18 -5.24 -8.29
CA TYR A 127 1.37 -5.89 -7.26
C TYR A 127 1.76 -7.35 -7.04
N ASN A 128 2.03 -8.07 -8.14
CA ASN A 128 2.36 -9.50 -8.14
C ASN A 128 3.33 -9.84 -9.30
N LEU A 129 3.52 -11.12 -9.58
CA LEU A 129 4.42 -11.58 -10.63
C LEU A 129 3.82 -11.47 -12.05
N SER A 130 2.51 -11.25 -12.18
CA SER A 130 1.82 -11.15 -13.47
C SER A 130 1.65 -9.71 -13.96
N THR A 131 1.85 -8.69 -13.11
CA THR A 131 1.66 -7.28 -13.50
C THR A 131 2.88 -6.64 -14.17
N ALA A 132 4.07 -7.14 -13.91
CA ALA A 132 5.32 -6.71 -14.55
C ALA A 132 6.39 -7.77 -14.37
N VAL A 133 7.31 -7.88 -15.33
CA VAL A 133 8.50 -8.70 -15.21
C VAL A 133 9.56 -7.93 -14.43
N MET A 134 10.25 -8.61 -13.50
CA MET A 134 11.44 -8.09 -12.84
C MET A 134 12.49 -9.20 -12.86
N LEU A 135 13.59 -8.91 -13.53
CA LEU A 135 14.75 -9.78 -13.63
C LEU A 135 15.71 -9.48 -12.50
N LYS A 136 16.27 -10.51 -11.90
CA LYS A 136 17.18 -10.45 -10.76
C LYS A 136 18.41 -11.28 -11.05
N ASP A 137 19.43 -11.20 -10.19
CA ASP A 137 20.67 -11.99 -10.24
C ASP A 137 20.45 -13.44 -10.70
N ASN A 138 19.63 -14.18 -9.99
CA ASN A 138 19.32 -15.58 -10.31
C ASN A 138 18.70 -15.76 -11.72
N HIS A 139 17.93 -14.79 -12.23
CA HIS A 139 17.37 -14.86 -13.59
C HIS A 139 18.44 -14.56 -14.64
N ILE A 140 19.33 -13.62 -14.37
CA ILE A 140 20.45 -13.24 -15.23
C ILE A 140 21.41 -14.40 -15.35
N ASP A 141 21.78 -15.01 -14.24
CA ASP A 141 22.67 -16.18 -14.20
C ASP A 141 22.07 -17.37 -14.96
N ALA A 142 20.80 -17.69 -14.70
CA ALA A 142 20.12 -18.79 -15.37
C ALA A 142 19.98 -18.58 -16.91
N ALA A 143 19.83 -17.32 -17.33
CA ALA A 143 19.74 -16.97 -18.75
C ALA A 143 21.12 -16.92 -19.43
N GLY A 144 22.19 -16.73 -18.67
CA GLY A 144 23.58 -16.61 -19.19
C GLY A 144 23.95 -15.17 -19.57
N GLY A 145 23.32 -14.15 -18.94
CA GLY A 145 23.66 -12.73 -19.09
C GLY A 145 22.45 -11.82 -19.16
N VAL A 146 22.71 -10.51 -19.01
CA VAL A 146 21.69 -9.43 -18.94
C VAL A 146 20.87 -9.37 -20.23
N THR A 147 21.54 -9.22 -21.36
CA THR A 147 20.89 -9.13 -22.68
C THR A 147 19.97 -10.32 -22.94
N ARG A 148 20.48 -11.54 -22.71
CA ARG A 148 19.71 -12.77 -22.97
C ARG A 148 18.50 -12.90 -22.02
N ALA A 149 18.65 -12.50 -20.76
CA ALA A 149 17.53 -12.49 -19.81
C ALA A 149 16.40 -11.55 -20.26
N ILE A 150 16.75 -10.36 -20.75
CA ILE A 150 15.79 -9.38 -21.28
C ILE A 150 15.11 -9.90 -22.56
N GLU A 151 15.87 -10.46 -23.51
CA GLU A 151 15.33 -11.04 -24.75
C GLU A 151 14.34 -12.18 -24.46
N MET A 152 14.69 -13.09 -23.55
CA MET A 152 13.82 -14.18 -23.13
C MET A 152 12.55 -13.66 -22.46
N ALA A 153 12.66 -12.65 -21.59
CA ALA A 153 11.51 -12.02 -20.95
C ALA A 153 10.59 -11.36 -21.98
N ARG A 154 11.16 -10.61 -22.93
CA ARG A 154 10.40 -9.94 -24.00
C ARG A 154 9.69 -10.92 -24.92
N ALA A 155 10.30 -12.06 -25.24
CA ALA A 155 9.71 -13.09 -26.08
C ALA A 155 8.44 -13.73 -25.47
N HIS A 156 8.30 -13.71 -24.14
CA HIS A 156 7.18 -14.33 -23.43
C HIS A 156 6.19 -13.32 -22.82
N ALA A 157 6.63 -12.09 -22.56
CA ALA A 157 5.78 -11.04 -22.00
C ALA A 157 4.83 -10.47 -23.07
N SER A 158 3.65 -10.00 -22.63
CA SER A 158 2.78 -9.24 -23.52
C SER A 158 3.42 -7.91 -23.92
N PHE A 159 2.98 -7.34 -25.04
CA PHE A 159 3.50 -6.06 -25.56
C PHE A 159 3.47 -4.92 -24.53
N THR A 160 2.45 -4.91 -23.68
CA THR A 160 2.24 -3.86 -22.65
C THR A 160 2.98 -4.13 -21.34
N THR A 161 3.62 -5.28 -21.17
CA THR A 161 4.30 -5.65 -19.94
C THR A 161 5.64 -4.92 -19.82
N THR A 162 5.85 -4.24 -18.70
CA THR A 162 7.16 -3.65 -18.36
C THR A 162 8.15 -4.75 -17.99
N VAL A 163 9.40 -4.57 -18.42
CA VAL A 163 10.53 -5.43 -18.04
C VAL A 163 11.53 -4.57 -17.27
N GLU A 164 11.63 -4.81 -15.99
CA GLU A 164 12.59 -4.20 -15.09
C GLU A 164 13.71 -5.19 -14.77
N ILE A 165 14.93 -4.69 -14.52
CA ILE A 165 16.08 -5.50 -14.19
C ILE A 165 16.87 -4.89 -13.02
N GLU A 166 17.24 -5.71 -12.04
CA GLU A 166 18.18 -5.34 -10.98
C GLU A 166 19.61 -5.40 -11.53
N CYS A 167 20.36 -4.29 -11.35
CA CYS A 167 21.73 -4.13 -11.79
C CYS A 167 22.64 -3.83 -10.61
N GLU A 168 23.79 -4.52 -10.54
CA GLU A 168 24.79 -4.35 -9.50
C GLU A 168 25.84 -3.28 -9.84
N ASN A 169 25.95 -2.91 -11.09
CA ASN A 169 26.94 -1.95 -11.58
C ASN A 169 26.46 -1.20 -12.84
N LEU A 170 27.17 -0.15 -13.21
CA LEU A 170 26.82 0.70 -14.35
C LEU A 170 26.96 0.02 -15.70
N ASP A 171 27.82 -0.99 -15.83
CA ASP A 171 27.99 -1.71 -17.09
C ASP A 171 26.76 -2.57 -17.36
N MET A 172 26.22 -3.24 -16.33
CA MET A 172 24.93 -3.94 -16.43
C MET A 172 23.77 -2.99 -16.78
N VAL A 173 23.77 -1.75 -16.23
CA VAL A 173 22.77 -0.75 -16.59
C VAL A 173 22.86 -0.38 -18.08
N ARG A 174 24.06 -0.15 -18.61
CA ARG A 174 24.26 0.14 -20.04
C ARG A 174 23.78 -0.99 -20.92
N GLU A 175 24.19 -2.22 -20.59
CA GLU A 175 23.76 -3.43 -21.30
C GLU A 175 22.24 -3.59 -21.26
N ALA A 176 21.60 -3.36 -20.10
CA ALA A 176 20.16 -3.44 -19.94
C ALA A 176 19.39 -2.41 -20.80
N VAL A 177 19.91 -1.18 -20.87
CA VAL A 177 19.33 -0.13 -21.73
C VAL A 177 19.44 -0.50 -23.21
N GLU A 178 20.62 -0.98 -23.65
CA GLU A 178 20.85 -1.42 -25.02
C GLU A 178 19.97 -2.63 -25.40
N ALA A 179 19.74 -3.54 -24.47
CA ALA A 179 18.85 -4.70 -24.66
C ALA A 179 17.35 -4.34 -24.56
N GLY A 180 17.00 -3.10 -24.28
CA GLY A 180 15.62 -2.61 -24.27
C GLY A 180 14.85 -2.92 -22.99
N ALA A 181 15.49 -2.97 -21.81
CA ALA A 181 14.78 -2.96 -20.53
C ALA A 181 13.90 -1.70 -20.41
N THR A 182 12.73 -1.83 -19.78
CA THR A 182 11.84 -0.69 -19.55
C THR A 182 12.36 0.19 -18.41
N SER A 183 12.94 -0.43 -17.40
CA SER A 183 13.56 0.21 -16.24
C SER A 183 14.68 -0.66 -15.67
N SER A 184 15.59 -0.03 -14.94
CA SER A 184 16.62 -0.73 -14.16
C SER A 184 16.64 -0.18 -12.74
N CYS A 185 16.89 -1.05 -11.76
CA CYS A 185 17.09 -0.64 -10.37
C CYS A 185 18.46 -1.11 -9.89
N SER A 186 19.08 -0.36 -8.96
CA SER A 186 20.34 -0.72 -8.34
C SER A 186 20.09 -1.51 -7.06
N THR A 187 20.85 -2.59 -6.87
CA THR A 187 21.01 -3.24 -5.57
C THR A 187 22.22 -2.60 -4.86
N THR A 188 21.97 -1.92 -3.75
CA THR A 188 23.02 -1.46 -2.83
C THR A 188 23.22 -2.46 -1.72
#